data_db050d800208b983df8fef7b414a7f32
#
_entry.id   db050d800208b983df8fef7b414a7f32
#
_cell.length_a   1.000
_cell.length_b   1.000
_cell.length_c   1.000
_cell.angle_alpha   90.00
_cell.angle_beta   90.00
_cell.angle_gamma   90.00
#
_symmetry.space_group_name_H-M   'P 1'
#
loop_
_entity.id
_entity.type
_entity.pdbx_description
1 polymer ?
#
loop_
_entity_poly.entity_id
_entity_poly.type
_entity_poly.pdbx_seq_one_letter_code
_entity_poly.pdbx_strand_id
1 'polypeptide(L)'
;MKIGIDALSFDVAKIHLPIQTLAEARNIEPAKLQKGLGLTNMTLADAHQDTVVFGANALTKLIQDQNIALNDIARIYIGTESAIDSSKPIASFLIALMEQKFGEN
;
A
#
# COMPACT_ATOMS: atom_id res chain seq x y z
N MET A 1 20.80 21.04 -8.50
CA MET A 1 19.59 20.21 -8.68
C MET A 1 18.93 20.04 -7.30
N LYS A 2 17.64 20.29 -7.17
CA LYS A 2 16.90 20.05 -5.92
C LYS A 2 16.18 18.72 -6.04
N ILE A 3 16.42 17.82 -5.09
CA ILE A 3 15.80 16.49 -5.04
C ILE A 3 15.03 16.40 -3.72
N GLY A 4 13.82 15.88 -3.75
CA GLY A 4 12.99 15.75 -2.56
C GLY A 4 11.72 14.97 -2.86
N ILE A 5 10.84 14.86 -1.85
CA ILE A 5 9.50 14.30 -1.99
C ILE A 5 8.60 15.42 -2.53
N ASP A 6 8.02 15.22 -3.69
CA ASP A 6 7.12 16.16 -4.34
C ASP A 6 5.67 15.97 -3.88
N ALA A 7 5.22 14.74 -3.82
CA ALA A 7 3.87 14.38 -3.39
C ALA A 7 3.83 13.04 -2.66
N LEU A 8 2.80 12.84 -1.87
CA LEU A 8 2.56 11.62 -1.09
C LEU A 8 1.09 11.22 -1.19
N SER A 9 0.84 9.94 -1.31
CA SER A 9 -0.49 9.34 -1.18
C SER A 9 -0.42 8.02 -0.43
N PHE A 10 -1.55 7.57 0.08
CA PHE A 10 -1.67 6.29 0.76
C PHE A 10 -3.07 5.69 0.57
N ASP A 11 -3.15 4.38 0.75
CA ASP A 11 -4.39 3.61 0.86
C ASP A 11 -4.31 2.67 2.05
N VAL A 12 -5.43 2.47 2.73
CA VAL A 12 -5.54 1.57 3.88
C VAL A 12 -6.83 0.76 3.80
N ALA A 13 -6.81 -0.44 4.35
CA ALA A 13 -8.02 -1.24 4.46
C ALA A 13 -9.07 -0.56 5.34
N LYS A 14 -10.34 -0.73 5.01
CA LYS A 14 -11.46 -0.16 5.76
C LYS A 14 -11.82 -0.97 7.02
N ILE A 15 -11.51 -2.26 6.99
CA ILE A 15 -11.73 -3.16 8.14
C ILE A 15 -10.55 -2.99 9.09
N HIS A 16 -10.81 -2.89 10.37
CA HIS A 16 -9.77 -2.81 11.38
C HIS A 16 -10.09 -3.67 12.60
N LEU A 17 -9.04 -4.11 13.27
CA LEU A 17 -9.08 -4.88 14.51
C LEU A 17 -8.35 -4.11 15.60
N PRO A 18 -8.98 -3.85 16.75
CA PRO A 18 -8.28 -3.30 17.92
C PRO A 18 -7.10 -4.18 18.32
N ILE A 19 -5.96 -3.57 18.63
CA ILE A 19 -4.74 -4.31 19.00
C ILE A 19 -4.96 -5.15 20.26
N GLN A 20 -5.79 -4.68 21.19
CA GLN A 20 -6.16 -5.46 22.37
C GLN A 20 -6.78 -6.82 21.99
N THR A 21 -7.75 -6.81 21.07
CA THR A 21 -8.42 -8.03 20.59
C THR A 21 -7.43 -8.96 19.87
N LEU A 22 -6.53 -8.41 19.06
CA LEU A 22 -5.48 -9.20 18.41
C LEU A 22 -4.54 -9.85 19.44
N ALA A 23 -4.10 -9.07 20.43
CA ALA A 23 -3.18 -9.52 21.45
C ALA A 23 -3.79 -10.68 22.29
N GLU A 24 -5.05 -10.54 22.68
CA GLU A 24 -5.81 -11.58 23.38
C GLU A 24 -5.92 -12.85 22.52
N ALA A 25 -6.32 -12.73 21.26
CA ALA A 25 -6.45 -13.86 20.34
C ALA A 25 -5.11 -14.58 20.08
N ARG A 26 -4.00 -13.86 20.14
CA ARG A 26 -2.63 -14.39 19.92
C ARG A 26 -1.91 -14.75 21.21
N ASN A 27 -2.55 -14.55 22.37
CA ASN A 27 -1.94 -14.73 23.69
C ASN A 27 -0.60 -13.96 23.82
N ILE A 28 -0.61 -12.72 23.38
CA ILE A 28 0.51 -11.78 23.44
C ILE A 28 0.14 -10.67 24.40
N GLU A 29 1.10 -10.18 25.19
CA GLU A 29 0.89 -9.02 26.05
C GLU A 29 0.62 -7.77 25.20
N PRO A 30 -0.54 -7.09 25.36
CA PRO A 30 -0.92 -5.94 24.52
C PRO A 30 0.11 -4.81 24.54
N ALA A 31 0.79 -4.61 25.67
CA ALA A 31 1.79 -3.56 25.83
C ALA A 31 2.96 -3.70 24.86
N LYS A 32 3.31 -4.91 24.40
CA LYS A 32 4.34 -5.14 23.41
C LYS A 32 3.98 -4.51 22.06
N LEU A 33 2.72 -4.61 21.67
CA LEU A 33 2.22 -4.06 20.40
C LEU A 33 1.92 -2.57 20.53
N GLN A 34 1.29 -2.15 21.62
CA GLN A 34 0.88 -0.77 21.84
C GLN A 34 2.06 0.15 22.13
N LYS A 35 2.91 -0.20 23.09
CA LYS A 35 4.06 0.63 23.49
C LYS A 35 5.28 0.39 22.62
N GLY A 36 5.55 -0.86 22.25
CA GLY A 36 6.72 -1.23 21.46
C GLY A 36 6.62 -0.78 20.00
N LEU A 37 5.45 -0.89 19.39
CA LEU A 37 5.21 -0.57 17.96
C LEU A 37 4.30 0.65 17.76
N GLY A 38 3.75 1.23 18.82
CA GLY A 38 2.84 2.37 18.74
C GLY A 38 1.48 2.06 18.09
N LEU A 39 1.06 0.80 18.11
CA LEU A 39 -0.17 0.37 17.43
C LEU A 39 -1.39 0.51 18.32
N THR A 40 -2.47 1.06 17.80
CA THR A 40 -3.80 1.07 18.43
C THR A 40 -4.76 0.12 17.72
N ASN A 41 -4.70 0.06 16.40
CA ASN A 41 -5.48 -0.82 15.55
C ASN A 41 -4.59 -1.44 14.49
N MET A 42 -5.02 -2.59 13.97
CA MET A 42 -4.46 -3.21 12.78
C MET A 42 -5.52 -3.22 11.69
N THR A 43 -5.17 -2.80 10.48
CA THR A 43 -6.07 -2.92 9.33
C THR A 43 -6.04 -4.34 8.77
N LEU A 44 -7.19 -4.80 8.29
CA LEU A 44 -7.36 -6.13 7.71
C LEU A 44 -7.76 -5.97 6.24
N ALA A 45 -7.05 -6.67 5.36
CA ALA A 45 -7.45 -6.77 3.97
C ALA A 45 -8.76 -7.53 3.84
N ASP A 46 -9.68 -7.03 3.03
CA ASP A 46 -10.87 -7.76 2.63
C ASP A 46 -10.51 -8.84 1.60
N ALA A 47 -11.43 -9.77 1.33
CA ALA A 47 -11.21 -10.92 0.45
C ALA A 47 -10.74 -10.56 -0.97
N HIS A 48 -11.05 -9.35 -1.45
CA HIS A 48 -10.64 -8.84 -2.76
C HIS A 48 -9.44 -7.87 -2.72
N GLN A 49 -8.79 -7.71 -1.56
CA GLN A 49 -7.68 -6.79 -1.36
C GLN A 49 -6.38 -7.55 -1.09
N ASP A 50 -5.33 -7.09 -1.71
CA ASP A 50 -3.95 -7.54 -1.53
C ASP A 50 -2.97 -6.38 -1.69
N THR A 51 -1.69 -6.66 -1.64
CA THR A 51 -0.63 -5.65 -1.80
C THR A 51 -0.72 -4.91 -3.14
N VAL A 52 -1.11 -5.59 -4.22
CA VAL A 52 -1.28 -4.96 -5.54
C VAL A 52 -2.43 -3.97 -5.51
N VAL A 53 -3.57 -4.35 -4.92
CA VAL A 53 -4.76 -3.48 -4.82
C VAL A 53 -4.44 -2.22 -4.01
N PHE A 54 -3.81 -2.34 -2.84
CA PHE A 54 -3.43 -1.18 -2.03
C PHE A 54 -2.44 -0.27 -2.75
N GLY A 55 -1.42 -0.84 -3.38
CA GLY A 55 -0.45 -0.09 -4.17
C GLY A 55 -1.10 0.63 -5.36
N ALA A 56 -1.98 -0.05 -6.09
CA ALA A 56 -2.70 0.51 -7.23
C ALA A 56 -3.64 1.65 -6.82
N ASN A 57 -4.36 1.50 -5.71
CA ASN A 57 -5.24 2.54 -5.18
C ASN A 57 -4.45 3.80 -4.77
N ALA A 58 -3.37 3.62 -4.02
CA ALA A 58 -2.50 4.72 -3.59
C ALA A 58 -1.88 5.45 -4.80
N LEU A 59 -1.36 4.70 -5.78
CA LEU A 59 -0.76 5.25 -6.98
C LEU A 59 -1.79 5.95 -7.88
N THR A 60 -2.98 5.35 -8.05
CA THR A 60 -4.09 5.98 -8.77
C THR A 60 -4.46 7.33 -8.17
N LYS A 61 -4.62 7.38 -6.85
CA LYS A 61 -4.93 8.61 -6.14
C LYS A 61 -3.83 9.65 -6.33
N LEU A 62 -2.57 9.24 -6.22
CA LEU A 62 -1.43 10.14 -6.41
C LEU A 62 -1.42 10.76 -7.82
N ILE A 63 -1.60 9.92 -8.85
CA ILE A 63 -1.62 10.35 -10.26
C ILE A 63 -2.77 11.34 -10.50
N GLN A 64 -3.97 11.05 -9.99
CA GLN A 64 -5.14 11.89 -10.17
C GLN A 64 -5.03 13.22 -9.40
N ASP A 65 -4.67 13.17 -8.12
CA ASP A 65 -4.60 14.35 -7.26
C ASP A 65 -3.52 15.33 -7.70
N GLN A 66 -2.42 14.83 -8.27
CA GLN A 66 -1.28 15.63 -8.72
C GLN A 66 -1.25 15.85 -10.24
N ASN A 67 -2.22 15.29 -10.98
CA ASN A 67 -2.27 15.37 -12.44
C ASN A 67 -0.95 14.95 -13.12
N ILE A 68 -0.40 13.80 -12.68
CA ILE A 68 0.87 13.25 -13.18
C ILE A 68 0.62 12.53 -14.49
N ALA A 69 1.38 12.87 -15.55
CA ALA A 69 1.38 12.08 -16.78
C ALA A 69 2.17 10.78 -16.57
N LEU A 70 1.69 9.65 -17.12
CA LEU A 70 2.40 8.37 -16.98
C LEU A 70 3.83 8.44 -17.51
N ASN A 71 4.06 9.19 -18.59
CA ASN A 71 5.38 9.35 -19.19
C ASN A 71 6.38 10.12 -18.31
N ASP A 72 5.91 10.81 -17.28
CA ASP A 72 6.77 11.49 -16.30
C ASP A 72 7.27 10.53 -15.21
N ILE A 73 6.70 9.32 -15.12
CA ILE A 73 7.08 8.30 -14.15
C ILE A 73 8.21 7.44 -14.73
N ALA A 74 9.43 7.74 -14.33
CA ALA A 74 10.59 7.02 -14.84
C ALA A 74 10.77 5.63 -14.18
N ARG A 75 10.37 5.47 -12.92
CA ARG A 75 10.56 4.21 -12.15
C ARG A 75 9.52 4.05 -11.07
N ILE A 76 9.17 2.79 -10.78
CA ILE A 76 8.32 2.39 -9.66
C ILE A 76 9.09 1.39 -8.79
N TYR A 77 9.19 1.67 -7.50
CA TYR A 77 9.77 0.77 -6.50
C TYR A 77 8.70 0.36 -5.50
N ILE A 78 8.61 -0.92 -5.21
CA ILE A 78 7.68 -1.47 -4.21
C ILE A 78 8.47 -2.27 -3.19
N GLY A 79 8.32 -1.92 -1.92
CA GLY A 79 8.77 -2.71 -0.79
C GLY A 79 7.59 -3.36 -0.09
N THR A 80 7.63 -4.67 0.10
CA THR A 80 6.58 -5.43 0.80
C THR A 80 7.11 -6.76 1.31
N GLU A 81 6.55 -7.23 2.43
CA GLU A 81 6.74 -8.60 2.92
C GLU A 81 5.56 -9.53 2.54
N SER A 82 4.55 -9.00 1.85
CA SER A 82 3.32 -9.69 1.47
C SER A 82 3.13 -9.74 -0.05
N ALA A 83 4.20 -10.10 -0.78
CA ALA A 83 4.13 -10.26 -2.22
C ALA A 83 3.19 -11.40 -2.60
N ILE A 84 2.39 -11.19 -3.65
CA ILE A 84 1.46 -12.20 -4.18
C ILE A 84 2.16 -13.23 -5.08
N ASP A 85 3.37 -12.92 -5.53
CA ASP A 85 4.19 -13.73 -6.41
C ASP A 85 5.64 -13.65 -5.95
N SER A 86 6.33 -14.78 -5.87
CA SER A 86 7.73 -14.84 -5.45
C SER A 86 8.73 -14.56 -6.59
N SER A 87 8.27 -14.52 -7.82
CA SER A 87 9.10 -14.35 -9.03
C SER A 87 8.82 -13.05 -9.76
N LYS A 88 7.53 -12.67 -9.90
CA LYS A 88 7.13 -11.44 -10.59
C LYS A 88 7.09 -10.26 -9.60
N PRO A 89 7.86 -9.20 -9.84
CA PRO A 89 7.83 -8.00 -9.00
C PRO A 89 6.43 -7.38 -8.94
N ILE A 90 6.00 -6.95 -7.75
CA ILE A 90 4.70 -6.27 -7.56
C ILE A 90 4.58 -5.03 -8.46
N ALA A 91 5.67 -4.30 -8.68
CA ALA A 91 5.70 -3.14 -9.57
C ALA A 91 5.21 -3.46 -10.99
N SER A 92 5.45 -4.67 -11.50
CA SER A 92 4.98 -5.09 -12.83
C SER A 92 3.47 -5.13 -12.95
N PHE A 93 2.77 -5.54 -11.88
CA PHE A 93 1.30 -5.51 -11.83
C PHE A 93 0.78 -4.08 -11.78
N LEU A 94 1.44 -3.20 -11.01
CA LEU A 94 1.05 -1.80 -10.91
C LEU A 94 1.23 -1.05 -12.23
N ILE A 95 2.33 -1.28 -12.94
CA ILE A 95 2.56 -0.69 -14.26
C ILE A 95 1.43 -1.06 -15.21
N ALA A 96 1.11 -2.35 -15.32
CA ALA A 96 0.03 -2.82 -16.20
C ALA A 96 -1.33 -2.21 -15.84
N LEU A 97 -1.66 -2.09 -14.55
CA LEU A 97 -2.91 -1.48 -14.10
C LEU A 97 -2.97 0.03 -14.39
N MET A 98 -1.85 0.74 -14.24
CA MET A 98 -1.80 2.17 -14.55
C MET A 98 -1.87 2.44 -16.05
N GLU A 99 -1.18 1.64 -16.86
CA GLU A 99 -1.28 1.70 -18.33
C GLU A 99 -2.70 1.41 -18.80
N GLN A 100 -3.38 0.42 -18.21
CA GLN A 100 -4.78 0.12 -18.55
C GLN A 100 -5.73 1.27 -18.17
N LYS A 101 -5.48 1.93 -17.05
CA LYS A 101 -6.37 2.98 -16.52
C LYS A 101 -6.13 4.35 -17.13
N PHE A 102 -4.89 4.73 -17.34
CA PHE A 102 -4.47 6.07 -17.73
C PHE A 102 -3.70 6.13 -19.04
N GLY A 103 -3.35 4.97 -19.61
CA GLY A 103 -2.68 4.92 -20.92
C GLY A 103 -3.58 5.45 -22.02
N GLU A 104 -2.98 6.12 -22.99
CA GLU A 104 -3.67 6.51 -24.22
C GLU A 104 -3.91 5.24 -25.06
N ASN A 105 -5.17 5.03 -25.46
CA ASN A 105 -5.54 3.97 -26.42
C ASN A 105 -5.20 4.40 -27.85
#